data_8247545898a42cf3657a5884c38ded38
#
_entry.id   8247545898a42cf3657a5884c38ded38
#
_cell.length_a   1.000
_cell.length_b   1.000
_cell.length_c   1.000
_cell.angle_alpha   90.00
_cell.angle_beta   90.00
_cell.angle_gamma   90.00
#
_symmetry.space_group_name_H-M   'P 1'
#
loop_
_entity.id
_entity.type
_entity.pdbx_description
1 polymer ?
#
loop_
_entity_poly.entity_id
_entity_poly.type
_entity_poly.pdbx_seq_one_letter_code
_entity_poly.pdbx_strand_id
1 'polypeptide(L)'
;RMETSVPDIYAAGDAVQVKNSVTGDDALISLAGPANKQGRIIADNICGLDSRYKGSQGSSVIKVFDMTAALTGINERTAKTAGLNADTVILSPMSHAGYYPGGKVMTVKVVFEKGTYRLLGAQIVGYDGVDKRIDVLATAIRAGLKATDLKDLDLAYAPPYSSAKDPVNMAGFMIDNIAKGVLKQWHLEDADKLPCDGSVTLLDTRTVGEYTQGHIEGFKNIPVDELRERLDEVEKGKSVYVICQSGLRSYIASRILEGNGY
;
A
#
# COMPACT_ATOMS: atom_id res chain seq x y z
N ARG A 1 7.11 -12.96 -28.52
CA ARG A 1 6.99 -12.34 -29.85
C ARG A 1 5.54 -11.99 -30.20
N MET A 2 4.57 -12.47 -29.46
CA MET A 2 3.11 -12.39 -29.70
C MET A 2 2.64 -13.23 -30.92
N GLU A 3 3.48 -14.10 -31.41
CA GLU A 3 3.12 -15.10 -32.42
C GLU A 3 2.38 -16.25 -31.75
N THR A 4 1.35 -16.77 -32.39
CA THR A 4 0.57 -17.91 -31.90
C THR A 4 1.28 -19.24 -32.15
N SER A 5 0.63 -20.36 -31.85
CA SER A 5 1.14 -21.70 -32.21
C SER A 5 1.09 -21.97 -33.72
N VAL A 6 0.40 -21.14 -34.48
CA VAL A 6 0.33 -21.22 -35.96
C VAL A 6 1.32 -20.18 -36.51
N PRO A 7 2.29 -20.58 -37.34
CA PRO A 7 3.24 -19.66 -37.95
C PRO A 7 2.56 -18.50 -38.69
N ASP A 8 3.15 -17.31 -38.61
CA ASP A 8 2.71 -16.08 -39.26
C ASP A 8 1.35 -15.53 -38.74
N ILE A 9 0.78 -16.13 -37.71
CA ILE A 9 -0.42 -15.62 -37.04
C ILE A 9 -0.05 -15.03 -35.69
N TYR A 10 -0.39 -13.75 -35.49
CA TYR A 10 -0.14 -12.99 -34.26
C TYR A 10 -1.44 -12.66 -33.54
N ALA A 11 -1.38 -12.51 -32.21
CA ALA A 11 -2.52 -12.13 -31.41
C ALA A 11 -2.12 -11.13 -30.33
N ALA A 12 -3.02 -10.20 -30.00
CA ALA A 12 -2.81 -9.14 -29.01
C ALA A 12 -4.09 -8.77 -28.26
N GLY A 13 -3.95 -8.00 -27.20
CA GLY A 13 -5.04 -7.45 -26.43
C GLY A 13 -5.74 -8.50 -25.57
N ASP A 14 -7.05 -8.38 -25.45
CA ASP A 14 -7.88 -9.19 -24.54
C ASP A 14 -7.97 -10.66 -24.96
N ALA A 15 -7.58 -10.97 -26.19
CA ALA A 15 -7.57 -12.33 -26.73
C ALA A 15 -6.34 -13.16 -26.30
N VAL A 16 -5.37 -12.58 -25.60
CA VAL A 16 -4.12 -13.27 -25.29
C VAL A 16 -3.85 -13.37 -23.80
N GLN A 17 -3.34 -14.52 -23.39
CA GLN A 17 -2.76 -14.74 -22.10
C GLN A 17 -1.32 -14.23 -22.07
N VAL A 18 -0.94 -13.55 -20.98
CA VAL A 18 0.39 -12.96 -20.81
C VAL A 18 0.95 -13.32 -19.44
N LYS A 19 2.25 -13.14 -19.24
CA LYS A 19 2.86 -13.29 -17.92
C LYS A 19 2.58 -12.06 -17.06
N ASN A 20 2.08 -12.31 -15.83
CA ASN A 20 2.10 -11.31 -14.77
C ASN A 20 3.55 -11.09 -14.36
N SER A 21 4.04 -9.85 -14.44
CA SER A 21 5.44 -9.54 -14.17
C SER A 21 5.82 -9.61 -12.67
N VAL A 22 4.84 -9.71 -11.77
CA VAL A 22 5.06 -9.81 -10.32
C VAL A 22 5.12 -11.26 -9.86
N THR A 23 4.15 -12.10 -10.29
CA THR A 23 4.06 -13.50 -9.88
C THR A 23 4.78 -14.46 -10.83
N GLY A 24 4.96 -14.07 -12.09
CA GLY A 24 5.45 -14.96 -13.16
C GLY A 24 4.38 -15.87 -13.76
N ASP A 25 3.18 -15.89 -13.18
CA ASP A 25 2.09 -16.73 -13.63
C ASP A 25 1.42 -16.19 -14.88
N ASP A 26 0.68 -17.05 -15.54
CA ASP A 26 -0.17 -16.67 -16.66
C ASP A 26 -1.38 -15.87 -16.18
N ALA A 27 -1.70 -14.79 -16.90
CA ALA A 27 -2.78 -13.88 -16.54
C ALA A 27 -3.47 -13.31 -17.79
N LEU A 28 -4.74 -13.00 -17.65
CA LEU A 28 -5.49 -12.16 -18.57
C LEU A 28 -5.47 -10.72 -18.05
N ILE A 29 -4.91 -9.81 -18.83
CA ILE A 29 -4.77 -8.39 -18.46
C ILE A 29 -5.36 -7.54 -19.56
N SER A 30 -6.67 -7.36 -19.50
CA SER A 30 -7.49 -6.67 -20.50
C SER A 30 -7.38 -5.14 -20.31
N LEU A 31 -6.26 -4.58 -20.74
CA LEU A 31 -5.94 -3.15 -20.63
C LEU A 31 -5.34 -2.62 -21.94
N ALA A 32 -5.72 -1.40 -22.31
CA ALA A 32 -5.28 -0.75 -23.54
C ALA A 32 -3.76 -0.53 -23.61
N GLY A 33 -3.11 -0.22 -22.48
CA GLY A 33 -1.65 -0.04 -22.41
C GLY A 33 -0.86 -1.29 -22.85
N PRO A 34 -1.11 -2.46 -22.25
CA PRO A 34 -0.59 -3.74 -22.70
C PRO A 34 -0.88 -4.03 -24.16
N ALA A 35 -2.13 -3.89 -24.61
CA ALA A 35 -2.54 -4.15 -26.00
C ALA A 35 -1.75 -3.31 -27.02
N ASN A 36 -1.57 -2.01 -26.77
CA ASN A 36 -0.77 -1.13 -27.62
C ASN A 36 0.71 -1.56 -27.72
N LYS A 37 1.32 -1.94 -26.59
CA LYS A 37 2.71 -2.45 -26.58
C LYS A 37 2.83 -3.76 -27.35
N GLN A 38 1.85 -4.65 -27.23
CA GLN A 38 1.79 -5.91 -27.96
C GLN A 38 1.65 -5.68 -29.47
N GLY A 39 0.77 -4.75 -29.90
CA GLY A 39 0.62 -4.38 -31.31
C GLY A 39 1.92 -3.86 -31.91
N ARG A 40 2.68 -3.01 -31.19
CA ARG A 40 4.00 -2.58 -31.63
C ARG A 40 4.98 -3.76 -31.79
N ILE A 41 5.00 -4.67 -30.81
CA ILE A 41 5.88 -5.86 -30.85
C ILE A 41 5.54 -6.76 -32.04
N ILE A 42 4.25 -6.91 -32.36
CA ILE A 42 3.81 -7.66 -33.55
C ILE A 42 4.36 -6.99 -34.82
N ALA A 43 4.19 -5.67 -34.96
CA ALA A 43 4.69 -4.93 -36.12
C ALA A 43 6.22 -5.08 -36.25
N ASP A 44 6.96 -4.92 -35.18
CA ASP A 44 8.42 -5.13 -35.15
C ASP A 44 8.78 -6.52 -35.69
N ASN A 45 8.12 -7.57 -35.19
CA ASN A 45 8.41 -8.95 -35.60
C ASN A 45 8.03 -9.25 -37.06
N ILE A 46 6.92 -8.70 -37.55
CA ILE A 46 6.53 -8.81 -38.98
C ILE A 46 7.58 -8.14 -39.87
N CYS A 47 8.17 -7.02 -39.39
CA CYS A 47 9.24 -6.30 -40.09
C CYS A 47 10.65 -6.91 -39.91
N GLY A 48 10.76 -8.08 -39.29
CA GLY A 48 12.03 -8.80 -39.11
C GLY A 48 12.87 -8.39 -37.90
N LEU A 49 12.33 -7.54 -37.00
CA LEU A 49 12.98 -7.22 -35.71
C LEU A 49 12.64 -8.28 -34.67
N ASP A 50 13.55 -8.59 -33.73
CA ASP A 50 13.27 -9.50 -32.62
C ASP A 50 12.80 -8.73 -31.39
N SER A 51 11.50 -8.43 -31.33
CA SER A 51 10.87 -7.77 -30.20
C SER A 51 10.08 -8.77 -29.34
N ARG A 52 10.15 -8.60 -28.00
CA ARG A 52 9.50 -9.52 -27.05
C ARG A 52 8.69 -8.78 -26.00
N TYR A 53 7.49 -9.24 -25.75
CA TYR A 53 6.66 -8.74 -24.66
C TYR A 53 7.18 -9.23 -23.31
N LYS A 54 7.39 -8.30 -22.37
CA LYS A 54 7.98 -8.58 -21.06
C LYS A 54 6.95 -8.78 -19.94
N GLY A 55 5.71 -9.10 -20.30
CA GLY A 55 4.61 -9.24 -19.36
C GLY A 55 4.03 -7.89 -18.89
N SER A 56 3.04 -7.97 -18.03
CA SER A 56 2.36 -6.82 -17.45
C SER A 56 2.11 -7.03 -15.95
N GLN A 57 2.07 -5.95 -15.20
CA GLN A 57 1.69 -5.93 -13.78
C GLN A 57 0.24 -5.45 -13.56
N GLY A 58 -0.47 -5.04 -14.63
CA GLY A 58 -1.88 -4.70 -14.57
C GLY A 58 -2.15 -3.31 -13.96
N SER A 59 -1.30 -2.31 -14.22
CA SER A 59 -1.54 -0.94 -13.73
C SER A 59 -2.79 -0.35 -14.38
N SER A 60 -3.71 0.13 -13.55
CA SER A 60 -4.97 0.72 -14.01
C SER A 60 -5.44 1.84 -13.09
N VAL A 61 -6.22 2.75 -13.65
CA VAL A 61 -6.86 3.86 -12.95
C VAL A 61 -8.28 4.04 -13.48
N ILE A 62 -9.21 4.36 -12.59
CA ILE A 62 -10.59 4.66 -12.92
C ILE A 62 -11.05 5.88 -12.14
N LYS A 63 -11.83 6.73 -12.79
CA LYS A 63 -12.53 7.85 -12.15
C LYS A 63 -14.00 7.51 -12.00
N VAL A 64 -14.53 7.63 -10.77
CA VAL A 64 -15.94 7.41 -10.44
C VAL A 64 -16.44 8.70 -9.79
N PHE A 65 -17.20 9.47 -10.52
CA PHE A 65 -17.55 10.86 -10.18
C PHE A 65 -16.29 11.68 -9.88
N ASP A 66 -16.14 12.19 -8.66
CA ASP A 66 -14.96 12.96 -8.24
C ASP A 66 -13.84 12.10 -7.63
N MET A 67 -14.15 10.83 -7.34
CA MET A 67 -13.20 9.90 -6.74
C MET A 67 -12.39 9.17 -7.81
N THR A 68 -11.11 8.97 -7.54
CA THR A 68 -10.20 8.18 -8.35
C THR A 68 -9.78 6.94 -7.57
N ALA A 69 -9.84 5.79 -8.21
CA ALA A 69 -9.26 4.54 -7.70
C ALA A 69 -8.20 4.03 -8.68
N ALA A 70 -7.07 3.60 -8.18
CA ALA A 70 -5.97 3.08 -8.99
C ALA A 70 -5.30 1.88 -8.33
N LEU A 71 -4.74 1.01 -9.17
CA LEU A 71 -4.00 -0.15 -8.70
C LEU A 71 -2.82 -0.47 -9.62
N THR A 72 -1.82 -1.14 -9.07
CA THR A 72 -0.69 -1.71 -9.81
C THR A 72 -0.18 -2.96 -9.10
N GLY A 73 0.38 -3.90 -9.85
CA GLY A 73 0.86 -5.16 -9.29
C GLY A 73 -0.27 -6.06 -8.79
N ILE A 74 -0.08 -6.71 -7.67
CA ILE A 74 -1.03 -7.66 -7.10
C ILE A 74 -1.59 -7.18 -5.76
N ASN A 75 -2.79 -7.63 -5.41
CA ASN A 75 -3.39 -7.43 -4.10
C ASN A 75 -3.09 -8.62 -3.16
N GLU A 76 -3.50 -8.52 -1.90
CA GLU A 76 -3.29 -9.56 -0.89
C GLU A 76 -3.91 -10.91 -1.27
N ARG A 77 -5.12 -10.88 -1.84
CA ARG A 77 -5.79 -12.10 -2.28
C ARG A 77 -4.99 -12.82 -3.36
N THR A 78 -4.50 -12.08 -4.36
CA THR A 78 -3.66 -12.63 -5.42
C THR A 78 -2.32 -13.12 -4.86
N ALA A 79 -1.69 -12.37 -3.95
CA ALA A 79 -0.47 -12.79 -3.29
C ALA A 79 -0.65 -14.11 -2.53
N LYS A 80 -1.74 -14.24 -1.77
CA LYS A 80 -2.09 -15.48 -1.07
C LYS A 80 -2.31 -16.65 -2.02
N THR A 81 -3.04 -16.45 -3.12
CA THR A 81 -3.28 -17.48 -4.13
C THR A 81 -1.98 -17.93 -4.82
N ALA A 82 -1.05 -16.99 -5.03
CA ALA A 82 0.27 -17.27 -5.60
C ALA A 82 1.26 -17.87 -4.57
N GLY A 83 0.83 -18.14 -3.34
CA GLY A 83 1.69 -18.70 -2.28
C GLY A 83 2.76 -17.75 -1.75
N LEU A 84 2.61 -16.44 -1.97
CA LEU A 84 3.55 -15.43 -1.50
C LEU A 84 3.26 -15.06 -0.04
N ASN A 85 4.31 -14.99 0.78
CA ASN A 85 4.21 -14.53 2.16
C ASN A 85 4.17 -12.99 2.19
N ALA A 86 3.01 -12.42 1.90
CA ALA A 86 2.81 -10.98 1.79
C ALA A 86 2.36 -10.35 3.10
N ASP A 87 2.68 -9.05 3.23
CA ASP A 87 2.12 -8.15 4.23
C ASP A 87 1.73 -6.83 3.58
N THR A 88 1.03 -5.98 4.32
CA THR A 88 0.58 -4.70 3.81
C THR A 88 0.79 -3.57 4.80
N VAL A 89 0.90 -2.36 4.28
CA VAL A 89 0.70 -1.14 5.07
C VAL A 89 -0.45 -0.35 4.46
N ILE A 90 -1.26 0.27 5.33
CA ILE A 90 -2.35 1.15 4.94
C ILE A 90 -2.13 2.49 5.63
N LEU A 91 -2.17 3.57 4.86
CA LEU A 91 -2.02 4.93 5.37
C LEU A 91 -3.01 5.87 4.67
N SER A 92 -3.36 6.95 5.36
CA SER A 92 -4.32 7.94 4.87
C SER A 92 -3.71 9.34 4.85
N PRO A 93 -2.71 9.59 3.97
CA PRO A 93 -2.08 10.89 3.84
C PRO A 93 -2.96 11.90 3.10
N MET A 94 -2.61 13.19 3.23
CA MET A 94 -3.13 14.24 2.37
C MET A 94 -2.50 14.18 0.97
N SER A 95 -3.24 14.60 -0.05
CA SER A 95 -2.76 14.69 -1.44
C SER A 95 -1.60 15.67 -1.59
N HIS A 96 -1.58 16.72 -0.77
CA HIS A 96 -0.53 17.73 -0.71
C HIS A 96 -0.41 18.33 0.69
N ALA A 97 0.47 19.33 0.87
CA ALA A 97 0.73 19.99 2.14
C ALA A 97 -0.56 20.54 2.77
N GLY A 98 -0.84 20.15 4.02
CA GLY A 98 -2.11 20.47 4.69
C GLY A 98 -2.35 21.96 4.96
N TYR A 99 -1.29 22.80 4.92
CA TYR A 99 -1.41 24.25 5.01
C TYR A 99 -1.76 24.93 3.69
N TYR A 100 -1.67 24.20 2.56
CA TYR A 100 -2.09 24.70 1.25
C TYR A 100 -3.56 24.32 1.00
N PRO A 101 -4.40 25.26 0.51
CA PRO A 101 -5.83 25.02 0.36
C PRO A 101 -6.16 23.90 -0.64
N GLY A 102 -7.21 23.15 -0.35
CA GLY A 102 -7.77 22.15 -1.26
C GLY A 102 -7.25 20.72 -1.07
N GLY A 103 -6.35 20.49 -0.10
CA GLY A 103 -5.86 19.14 0.19
C GLY A 103 -6.97 18.14 0.47
N LYS A 104 -6.87 16.94 -0.08
CA LYS A 104 -7.81 15.83 0.10
C LYS A 104 -7.08 14.61 0.66
N VAL A 105 -7.73 13.91 1.56
CA VAL A 105 -7.22 12.63 2.06
C VAL A 105 -7.30 11.58 0.96
N MET A 106 -6.27 10.75 0.84
CA MET A 106 -6.28 9.52 0.05
C MET A 106 -5.98 8.32 0.96
N THR A 107 -6.47 7.15 0.59
CA THR A 107 -6.07 5.89 1.22
C THR A 107 -5.09 5.18 0.31
N VAL A 108 -3.92 4.87 0.82
CA VAL A 108 -2.85 4.16 0.12
C VAL A 108 -2.62 2.83 0.81
N LYS A 109 -2.70 1.75 0.05
CA LYS A 109 -2.32 0.39 0.50
C LYS A 109 -1.15 -0.08 -0.34
N VAL A 110 -0.08 -0.52 0.31
CA VAL A 110 1.10 -1.11 -0.35
C VAL A 110 1.24 -2.55 0.09
N VAL A 111 1.42 -3.46 -0.87
CA VAL A 111 1.62 -4.90 -0.65
C VAL A 111 3.09 -5.24 -0.90
N PHE A 112 3.70 -5.92 0.04
CA PHE A 112 5.11 -6.35 -0.04
C PHE A 112 5.30 -7.76 0.51
N GLU A 113 6.39 -8.41 0.12
CA GLU A 113 6.75 -9.74 0.60
C GLU A 113 7.50 -9.64 1.92
N LYS A 114 7.08 -10.41 2.94
CA LYS A 114 7.75 -10.46 4.24
C LYS A 114 9.17 -11.00 4.09
N GLY A 115 10.10 -10.41 4.81
CA GLY A 115 11.51 -10.81 4.83
C GLY A 115 12.33 -10.24 3.68
N THR A 116 11.88 -10.33 2.45
CA THR A 116 12.58 -9.75 1.28
C THR A 116 12.27 -8.28 1.07
N TYR A 117 11.08 -7.84 1.51
CA TYR A 117 10.50 -6.52 1.29
C TYR A 117 10.32 -6.19 -0.20
N ARG A 118 10.27 -7.19 -1.09
CA ARG A 118 9.97 -7.00 -2.50
C ARG A 118 8.60 -6.34 -2.65
N LEU A 119 8.54 -5.25 -3.41
CA LEU A 119 7.29 -4.56 -3.69
C LEU A 119 6.44 -5.40 -4.64
N LEU A 120 5.22 -5.76 -4.22
CA LEU A 120 4.33 -6.67 -4.95
C LEU A 120 3.17 -5.93 -5.61
N GLY A 121 2.68 -4.87 -4.98
CA GLY A 121 1.54 -4.14 -5.51
C GLY A 121 1.12 -2.96 -4.65
N ALA A 122 0.17 -2.19 -5.17
CA ALA A 122 -0.45 -1.09 -4.45
C ALA A 122 -1.86 -0.80 -4.95
N GLN A 123 -2.68 -0.23 -4.06
CA GLN A 123 -4.00 0.30 -4.35
C GLN A 123 -4.13 1.68 -3.71
N ILE A 124 -4.69 2.64 -4.45
CA ILE A 124 -4.91 4.00 -3.95
C ILE A 124 -6.31 4.45 -4.31
N VAL A 125 -7.00 5.05 -3.33
CA VAL A 125 -8.30 5.66 -3.53
C VAL A 125 -8.28 7.08 -2.94
N GLY A 126 -8.78 8.06 -3.68
CA GLY A 126 -8.80 9.45 -3.24
C GLY A 126 -9.38 10.37 -4.29
N TYR A 127 -9.30 11.67 -4.04
CA TYR A 127 -9.90 12.69 -4.92
C TYR A 127 -8.85 13.44 -5.74
N ASP A 128 -7.57 13.42 -5.31
CA ASP A 128 -6.51 14.16 -5.96
C ASP A 128 -5.16 13.45 -5.82
N GLY A 129 -4.33 13.49 -6.88
CA GLY A 129 -2.96 12.98 -6.90
C GLY A 129 -2.82 11.45 -6.77
N VAL A 130 -3.89 10.69 -7.00
CA VAL A 130 -3.91 9.22 -6.98
C VAL A 130 -3.10 8.65 -8.15
N ASP A 131 -3.33 9.18 -9.36
CA ASP A 131 -2.67 8.79 -10.60
C ASP A 131 -1.16 9.00 -10.54
N LYS A 132 -0.71 10.14 -10.02
CA LYS A 132 0.72 10.41 -9.81
C LYS A 132 1.39 9.32 -8.96
N ARG A 133 0.78 8.93 -7.82
CA ARG A 133 1.38 8.00 -6.86
C ARG A 133 1.35 6.56 -7.34
N ILE A 134 0.27 6.16 -8.02
CA ILE A 134 0.21 4.81 -8.56
C ILE A 134 1.24 4.59 -9.66
N ASP A 135 1.55 5.61 -10.48
CA ASP A 135 2.58 5.51 -11.52
C ASP A 135 3.99 5.44 -10.94
N VAL A 136 4.26 6.15 -9.84
CA VAL A 136 5.53 6.00 -9.10
C VAL A 136 5.68 4.58 -8.57
N LEU A 137 4.63 4.02 -7.93
CA LEU A 137 4.64 2.65 -7.41
C LEU A 137 4.74 1.62 -8.55
N ALA A 138 4.05 1.84 -9.68
CA ALA A 138 4.16 0.98 -10.85
C ALA A 138 5.59 0.97 -11.42
N THR A 139 6.23 2.12 -11.45
CA THR A 139 7.63 2.26 -11.88
C THR A 139 8.58 1.55 -10.90
N ALA A 140 8.36 1.71 -9.60
CA ALA A 140 9.14 1.06 -8.56
C ALA A 140 9.05 -0.48 -8.66
N ILE A 141 7.85 -1.04 -8.83
CA ILE A 141 7.65 -2.49 -9.07
C ILE A 141 8.41 -2.93 -10.32
N ARG A 142 8.27 -2.20 -11.41
CA ARG A 142 8.92 -2.55 -12.69
C ARG A 142 10.44 -2.49 -12.62
N ALA A 143 10.98 -1.56 -11.84
CA ALA A 143 12.41 -1.41 -11.58
C ALA A 143 12.95 -2.45 -10.59
N GLY A 144 12.08 -3.22 -9.93
CA GLY A 144 12.47 -4.22 -8.94
C GLY A 144 12.91 -3.64 -7.60
N LEU A 145 12.43 -2.44 -7.24
CA LEU A 145 12.73 -1.82 -5.96
C LEU A 145 12.07 -2.61 -4.81
N LYS A 146 12.71 -2.56 -3.65
CA LYS A 146 12.09 -3.00 -2.40
C LYS A 146 11.12 -1.93 -1.90
N ALA A 147 10.12 -2.36 -1.16
CA ALA A 147 9.19 -1.43 -0.54
C ALA A 147 9.85 -0.49 0.48
N THR A 148 10.96 -0.91 1.08
CA THR A 148 11.82 -0.07 1.93
C THR A 148 12.53 1.05 1.16
N ASP A 149 12.81 0.87 -0.14
CA ASP A 149 13.51 1.86 -0.95
C ASP A 149 12.61 3.06 -1.30
N LEU A 150 11.28 2.88 -1.18
CA LEU A 150 10.32 3.95 -1.43
C LEU A 150 10.55 5.20 -0.57
N LYS A 151 11.15 5.05 0.62
CA LYS A 151 11.48 6.17 1.52
C LYS A 151 12.56 7.10 0.96
N ASP A 152 13.43 6.58 0.09
CA ASP A 152 14.60 7.28 -0.44
C ASP A 152 14.35 7.86 -1.83
N LEU A 153 13.12 7.69 -2.38
CA LEU A 153 12.77 8.26 -3.67
C LEU A 153 12.74 9.79 -3.58
N ASP A 154 13.52 10.45 -4.44
CA ASP A 154 13.53 11.90 -4.57
C ASP A 154 12.39 12.34 -5.49
N LEU A 155 11.25 12.67 -4.90
CA LEU A 155 10.02 13.01 -5.60
C LEU A 155 9.79 14.52 -5.61
N ALA A 156 9.37 15.05 -6.76
CA ALA A 156 9.11 16.46 -6.93
C ALA A 156 8.06 16.99 -5.95
N TYR A 157 8.42 18.05 -5.23
CA TYR A 157 7.59 18.68 -4.23
C TYR A 157 7.44 20.18 -4.45
N ALA A 158 6.20 20.63 -4.36
CA ALA A 158 5.81 21.99 -4.00
C ALA A 158 4.43 21.90 -3.30
N PRO A 159 4.05 22.86 -2.44
CA PRO A 159 2.83 22.78 -1.63
C PRO A 159 1.55 22.40 -2.37
N PRO A 160 1.29 22.87 -3.62
CA PRO A 160 0.08 22.50 -4.37
C PRO A 160 0.07 21.06 -4.89
N TYR A 161 1.20 20.37 -4.96
CA TYR A 161 1.35 19.08 -5.65
C TYR A 161 1.62 17.90 -4.74
N SER A 162 2.21 18.16 -3.57
CA SER A 162 2.58 17.11 -2.63
C SER A 162 2.85 17.68 -1.23
N SER A 163 3.29 16.86 -0.32
CA SER A 163 3.99 17.26 0.91
C SER A 163 5.46 16.85 0.82
N ALA A 164 6.31 17.46 1.66
CA ALA A 164 7.75 17.17 1.67
C ALA A 164 8.03 15.66 1.92
N LYS A 165 7.14 14.97 2.64
CA LYS A 165 7.05 13.51 2.67
C LYS A 165 5.87 13.10 1.80
N ASP A 166 6.15 12.74 0.53
CA ASP A 166 5.10 12.25 -0.37
C ASP A 166 4.45 10.98 0.20
N PRO A 167 3.16 10.73 -0.06
CA PRO A 167 2.48 9.47 0.31
C PRO A 167 3.28 8.20 0.00
N VAL A 168 4.02 8.15 -1.10
CA VAL A 168 4.90 7.02 -1.45
C VAL A 168 6.07 6.92 -0.47
N ASN A 169 6.73 8.03 -0.15
CA ASN A 169 7.80 8.03 0.86
C ASN A 169 7.27 7.63 2.24
N MET A 170 6.07 8.09 2.61
CA MET A 170 5.44 7.72 3.89
C MET A 170 5.22 6.21 4.01
N ALA A 171 4.75 5.57 2.93
CA ALA A 171 4.63 4.11 2.88
C ALA A 171 6.01 3.43 3.06
N GLY A 172 7.04 3.95 2.38
CA GLY A 172 8.42 3.47 2.52
C GLY A 172 8.96 3.59 3.95
N PHE A 173 8.73 4.72 4.63
CA PHE A 173 9.12 4.90 6.03
C PHE A 173 8.40 3.92 6.95
N MET A 174 7.11 3.68 6.74
CA MET A 174 6.34 2.73 7.55
C MET A 174 6.88 1.32 7.38
N ILE A 175 7.15 0.89 6.15
CA ILE A 175 7.68 -0.45 5.86
C ILE A 175 9.13 -0.59 6.39
N ASP A 176 9.96 0.44 6.28
CA ASP A 176 11.32 0.45 6.84
C ASP A 176 11.30 0.33 8.37
N ASN A 177 10.35 0.97 9.04
CA ASN A 177 10.14 0.83 10.49
C ASN A 177 9.73 -0.60 10.88
N ILE A 178 8.90 -1.26 10.07
CA ILE A 178 8.55 -2.68 10.24
C ILE A 178 9.80 -3.55 10.05
N ALA A 179 10.56 -3.32 8.98
CA ALA A 179 11.77 -4.06 8.66
C ALA A 179 12.83 -3.99 9.76
N LYS A 180 12.93 -2.86 10.44
CA LYS A 180 13.85 -2.62 11.56
C LYS A 180 13.29 -3.07 12.91
N GLY A 181 12.07 -3.58 12.97
CA GLY A 181 11.40 -3.94 14.22
C GLY A 181 11.01 -2.73 15.10
N VAL A 182 11.08 -1.51 14.55
CA VAL A 182 10.68 -0.26 15.21
C VAL A 182 9.15 -0.14 15.28
N LEU A 183 8.45 -0.72 14.32
CA LEU A 183 6.99 -0.78 14.28
C LEU A 183 6.56 -2.25 14.24
N LYS A 184 5.74 -2.64 15.20
CA LYS A 184 4.97 -3.89 15.17
C LYS A 184 3.53 -3.54 14.82
N GLN A 185 2.98 -4.16 13.80
CA GLN A 185 1.59 -3.92 13.38
C GLN A 185 0.74 -5.16 13.56
N TRP A 186 -0.53 -4.97 13.73
CA TRP A 186 -1.57 -5.96 13.64
C TRP A 186 -2.63 -5.47 12.64
N HIS A 187 -3.37 -6.38 12.05
CA HIS A 187 -4.37 -6.05 11.05
C HIS A 187 -5.78 -6.15 11.63
N LEU A 188 -6.71 -5.35 11.13
CA LEU A 188 -8.07 -5.32 11.63
C LEU A 188 -8.77 -6.70 11.52
N GLU A 189 -8.39 -7.49 10.51
CA GLU A 189 -8.87 -8.87 10.35
C GLU A 189 -8.45 -9.80 11.49
N ASP A 190 -7.51 -9.39 12.33
CA ASP A 190 -7.07 -10.12 13.52
C ASP A 190 -7.76 -9.64 14.81
N ALA A 191 -8.63 -8.62 14.73
CA ALA A 191 -9.27 -8.02 15.90
C ALA A 191 -10.00 -9.05 16.77
N ASP A 192 -10.75 -9.96 16.15
CA ASP A 192 -11.50 -11.03 16.85
C ASP A 192 -10.59 -12.08 17.52
N LYS A 193 -9.29 -12.07 17.20
CA LYS A 193 -8.29 -12.99 17.77
C LYS A 193 -7.51 -12.36 18.93
N LEU A 194 -7.69 -11.06 19.17
CA LEU A 194 -6.99 -10.38 20.26
C LEU A 194 -7.49 -10.92 21.60
N PRO A 195 -6.59 -11.17 22.57
CA PRO A 195 -7.01 -11.63 23.90
C PRO A 195 -7.86 -10.57 24.59
N CYS A 196 -9.07 -10.95 25.03
CA CYS A 196 -9.97 -10.10 25.83
C CYS A 196 -10.05 -10.53 27.29
N ASP A 197 -9.13 -11.38 27.74
CA ASP A 197 -9.06 -11.98 29.09
C ASP A 197 -8.23 -11.16 30.08
N GLY A 198 -7.77 -9.96 29.69
CA GLY A 198 -6.92 -9.10 30.49
C GLY A 198 -5.43 -9.45 30.46
N SER A 199 -5.01 -10.43 29.66
CA SER A 199 -3.59 -10.77 29.47
C SER A 199 -2.83 -9.74 28.67
N VAL A 200 -3.52 -8.87 27.93
CA VAL A 200 -2.98 -7.75 27.15
C VAL A 200 -3.73 -6.46 27.47
N THR A 201 -3.16 -5.32 27.11
CA THR A 201 -3.86 -4.02 27.13
C THR A 201 -4.34 -3.67 25.72
N LEU A 202 -5.64 -3.41 25.59
CA LEU A 202 -6.25 -2.93 24.33
C LEU A 202 -6.50 -1.42 24.48
N LEU A 203 -5.84 -0.60 23.64
CA LEU A 203 -5.81 0.86 23.79
C LEU A 203 -6.33 1.56 22.53
N ASP A 204 -7.41 2.33 22.67
CA ASP A 204 -7.91 3.25 21.65
C ASP A 204 -7.39 4.67 21.90
N THR A 205 -6.60 5.20 20.99
CA THR A 205 -5.95 6.51 21.10
C THR A 205 -6.66 7.62 20.35
N ARG A 206 -7.91 7.38 19.94
CA ARG A 206 -8.77 8.40 19.35
C ARG A 206 -9.27 9.37 20.42
N THR A 207 -9.85 10.48 19.98
CA THR A 207 -10.51 11.42 20.89
C THR A 207 -11.69 10.77 21.61
N VAL A 208 -12.07 11.29 22.77
CA VAL A 208 -13.24 10.81 23.52
C VAL A 208 -14.51 10.86 22.66
N GLY A 209 -14.66 11.92 21.83
CA GLY A 209 -15.81 12.04 20.92
C GLY A 209 -15.88 10.95 19.87
N GLU A 210 -14.75 10.60 19.24
CA GLU A 210 -14.68 9.49 18.27
C GLU A 210 -14.98 8.13 18.94
N TYR A 211 -14.44 7.92 20.13
CA TYR A 211 -14.66 6.70 20.89
C TYR A 211 -16.13 6.53 21.29
N THR A 212 -16.78 7.60 21.73
CA THR A 212 -18.20 7.58 22.13
C THR A 212 -19.14 7.33 20.96
N GLN A 213 -18.79 7.74 19.74
CA GLN A 213 -19.57 7.47 18.53
C GLN A 213 -19.52 6.00 18.11
N GLY A 214 -18.53 5.26 18.55
CA GLY A 214 -18.36 3.83 18.30
C GLY A 214 -16.92 3.39 18.51
N HIS A 215 -16.73 2.24 19.15
CA HIS A 215 -15.40 1.68 19.44
C HIS A 215 -15.45 0.15 19.39
N ILE A 216 -14.28 -0.46 19.38
CA ILE A 216 -14.15 -1.91 19.50
C ILE A 216 -14.27 -2.28 20.98
N GLU A 217 -15.14 -3.22 21.30
CA GLU A 217 -15.35 -3.67 22.67
C GLU A 217 -14.03 -4.18 23.31
N GLY A 218 -13.82 -3.85 24.59
CA GLY A 218 -12.62 -4.21 25.33
C GLY A 218 -11.46 -3.20 25.19
N PHE A 219 -11.52 -2.24 24.26
CA PHE A 219 -10.51 -1.20 24.14
C PHE A 219 -10.77 -0.06 25.14
N LYS A 220 -9.76 0.28 25.96
CA LYS A 220 -9.76 1.45 26.83
C LYS A 220 -9.40 2.69 26.02
N ASN A 221 -10.11 3.79 26.24
CA ASN A 221 -9.79 5.05 25.56
C ASN A 221 -8.81 5.91 26.37
N ILE A 222 -7.65 6.19 25.80
CA ILE A 222 -6.72 7.24 26.25
C ILE A 222 -6.27 8.00 25.00
N PRO A 223 -6.79 9.21 24.77
CA PRO A 223 -6.38 10.02 23.62
C PRO A 223 -4.86 10.19 23.57
N VAL A 224 -4.29 10.13 22.35
CA VAL A 224 -2.82 10.19 22.18
C VAL A 224 -2.21 11.46 22.78
N ASP A 225 -2.95 12.57 22.79
CA ASP A 225 -2.50 13.85 23.34
C ASP A 225 -2.41 13.82 24.86
N GLU A 226 -3.19 12.98 25.52
CA GLU A 226 -3.21 12.80 26.98
C GLU A 226 -2.30 11.64 27.44
N LEU A 227 -1.86 10.78 26.51
CA LEU A 227 -1.22 9.50 26.84
C LEU A 227 0.03 9.67 27.72
N ARG A 228 0.83 10.72 27.51
CA ARG A 228 2.06 10.95 28.29
C ARG A 228 1.78 11.25 29.77
N GLU A 229 0.65 11.89 30.05
CA GLU A 229 0.23 12.26 31.42
C GLU A 229 -0.52 11.11 32.10
N ARG A 230 -0.97 10.12 31.32
CA ARG A 230 -1.81 9.00 31.78
C ARG A 230 -1.15 7.63 31.58
N LEU A 231 0.19 7.59 31.50
CA LEU A 231 0.95 6.34 31.32
C LEU A 231 0.74 5.35 32.48
N ASP A 232 0.49 5.83 33.68
CA ASP A 232 0.19 5.03 34.86
C ASP A 232 -1.12 4.25 34.75
N GLU A 233 -2.00 4.63 33.83
CA GLU A 233 -3.23 3.91 33.53
C GLU A 233 -3.01 2.72 32.57
N VAL A 234 -1.82 2.57 31.98
CA VAL A 234 -1.43 1.46 31.13
C VAL A 234 -0.60 0.47 31.94
N GLU A 235 -1.01 -0.78 31.97
CA GLU A 235 -0.35 -1.79 32.81
C GLU A 235 1.00 -2.20 32.20
N LYS A 236 2.09 -2.08 32.98
CA LYS A 236 3.42 -2.52 32.57
C LYS A 236 3.54 -4.04 32.55
N GLY A 237 4.41 -4.54 31.66
CA GLY A 237 4.69 -5.97 31.54
C GLY A 237 3.68 -6.73 30.69
N LYS A 238 2.64 -6.08 30.19
CA LYS A 238 1.71 -6.64 29.21
C LYS A 238 1.99 -6.11 27.80
N SER A 239 1.67 -6.90 26.79
CA SER A 239 1.62 -6.40 25.40
C SER A 239 0.49 -5.39 25.25
N VAL A 240 0.75 -4.27 24.57
CA VAL A 240 -0.25 -3.22 24.33
C VAL A 240 -0.61 -3.19 22.86
N TYR A 241 -1.86 -3.46 22.54
CA TYR A 241 -2.42 -3.32 21.20
C TYR A 241 -3.09 -1.95 21.07
N VAL A 242 -2.64 -1.18 20.11
CA VAL A 242 -3.06 0.22 19.96
C VAL A 242 -3.83 0.43 18.67
N ILE A 243 -4.96 1.13 18.74
CA ILE A 243 -5.77 1.49 17.58
C ILE A 243 -6.01 3.00 17.51
N CYS A 244 -6.22 3.50 16.30
CA CYS A 244 -6.80 4.82 16.04
C CYS A 244 -7.58 4.80 14.71
N GLN A 245 -7.99 5.97 14.21
CA GLN A 245 -8.79 6.05 12.98
C GLN A 245 -8.00 5.70 11.71
N SER A 246 -6.72 6.09 11.60
CA SER A 246 -5.97 6.04 10.33
C SER A 246 -4.52 5.58 10.45
N GLY A 247 -4.10 5.12 11.64
CA GLY A 247 -2.77 4.58 11.90
C GLY A 247 -1.76 5.58 12.50
N LEU A 248 -1.85 6.89 12.24
CA LEU A 248 -0.84 7.85 12.70
C LEU A 248 -0.80 8.02 14.22
N ARG A 249 -1.95 8.20 14.86
CA ARG A 249 -2.03 8.38 16.33
C ARG A 249 -1.62 7.11 17.06
N SER A 250 -2.00 5.94 16.57
CA SER A 250 -1.58 4.65 17.13
C SER A 250 -0.07 4.42 16.98
N TYR A 251 0.53 4.83 15.85
CA TYR A 251 1.98 4.82 15.68
C TYR A 251 2.68 5.71 16.70
N ILE A 252 2.21 6.96 16.87
CA ILE A 252 2.77 7.90 17.87
C ILE A 252 2.63 7.31 19.28
N ALA A 253 1.46 6.79 19.63
CA ALA A 253 1.20 6.16 20.93
C ALA A 253 2.14 4.97 21.19
N SER A 254 2.34 4.10 20.19
CA SER A 254 3.28 2.98 20.30
C SER A 254 4.71 3.46 20.57
N ARG A 255 5.14 4.54 19.93
CA ARG A 255 6.47 5.11 20.17
C ARG A 255 6.59 5.74 21.58
N ILE A 256 5.50 6.38 22.07
CA ILE A 256 5.45 6.89 23.45
C ILE A 256 5.56 5.74 24.46
N LEU A 257 4.78 4.68 24.25
CA LEU A 257 4.76 3.52 25.13
C LEU A 257 6.11 2.81 25.15
N GLU A 258 6.69 2.47 24.01
CA GLU A 258 8.02 1.83 23.94
C GLU A 258 9.12 2.70 24.59
N GLY A 259 9.09 4.02 24.35
CA GLY A 259 10.04 4.95 24.95
C GLY A 259 9.95 5.03 26.49
N ASN A 260 8.85 4.55 27.07
CA ASN A 260 8.59 4.50 28.52
C ASN A 260 8.60 3.08 29.09
N GLY A 261 9.07 2.09 28.31
CA GLY A 261 9.30 0.72 28.77
C GLY A 261 8.04 -0.16 28.84
N TYR A 262 7.06 0.09 27.97
CA TYR A 262 5.88 -0.75 27.78
C TYR A 262 6.08 -1.73 26.63
#